data_1b11d4132a66752776c7cede4cd1fd08
#
_entry.id   1b11d4132a66752776c7cede4cd1fd08
#
_cell.length_a   1.000
_cell.length_b   1.000
_cell.length_c   1.000
_cell.angle_alpha   90.00
_cell.angle_beta   90.00
_cell.angle_gamma   90.00
#
_symmetry.space_group_name_H-M   'P 1'
#
loop_
_entity.id
_entity.type
_entity.pdbx_description
1 polymer ?
#
loop_
_entity_poly.entity_id
_entity_poly.type
_entity_poly.pdbx_seq_one_letter_code
_entity_poly.pdbx_strand_id
1 'polypeptide(L)'
;MGAVFDFHHNHSSGMANFNLQMVPGVGMLSFARDKATARIAGEFYVNAINVMRGAESVSTYTPISEAEKFRIEYWALEEAKLQRMPKPKTHQGRIAFVTGAASGIGKAIATRLAAE
;
A
#
# COMPACT_ATOMS: atom_id res chain seq x y z
N MET A 1 -8.40 -14.96 -23.38
CA MET A 1 -8.65 -13.57 -22.96
C MET A 1 -8.54 -13.55 -21.45
N GLY A 2 -7.40 -13.09 -20.90
CA GLY A 2 -7.14 -13.12 -19.47
C GLY A 2 -7.91 -11.96 -18.79
N ALA A 3 -8.70 -12.28 -17.77
CA ALA A 3 -9.36 -11.27 -16.96
C ALA A 3 -8.30 -10.54 -16.11
N VAL A 4 -8.23 -9.24 -16.26
CA VAL A 4 -7.45 -8.36 -15.37
C VAL A 4 -8.38 -8.02 -14.20
N PHE A 5 -8.00 -8.44 -12.99
CA PHE A 5 -8.74 -8.08 -11.79
C PHE A 5 -8.09 -6.84 -11.18
N ASP A 6 -8.78 -5.71 -11.31
CA ASP A 6 -8.42 -4.46 -10.64
C ASP A 6 -9.07 -4.41 -9.25
N PHE A 7 -8.27 -4.35 -8.22
CA PHE A 7 -8.71 -4.15 -6.86
C PHE A 7 -8.41 -2.71 -6.44
N HIS A 8 -9.41 -1.85 -6.51
CA HIS A 8 -9.31 -0.48 -6.01
C HIS A 8 -9.77 -0.42 -4.56
N HIS A 9 -8.85 -0.13 -3.67
CA HIS A 9 -9.19 0.18 -2.29
C HIS A 9 -9.08 1.68 -2.09
N ASN A 10 -10.23 2.35 -2.09
CA ASN A 10 -10.30 3.79 -1.94
C ASN A 10 -10.81 4.12 -0.53
N HIS A 11 -9.92 4.50 0.37
CA HIS A 11 -10.28 4.96 1.71
C HIS A 11 -10.48 6.47 1.72
N SER A 12 -11.68 6.90 2.12
CA SER A 12 -12.01 8.30 2.35
C SER A 12 -11.31 8.91 3.59
N SER A 13 -10.69 8.09 4.42
CA SER A 13 -10.11 8.46 5.73
C SER A 13 -8.60 8.71 5.74
N GLY A 14 -7.97 8.97 4.60
CA GLY A 14 -6.54 9.33 4.53
C GLY A 14 -5.56 8.16 4.62
N MET A 15 -6.02 6.92 4.64
CA MET A 15 -5.17 5.76 4.43
C MET A 15 -4.56 5.76 3.03
N ALA A 16 -3.36 5.23 2.92
CA ALA A 16 -2.65 5.17 1.66
C ALA A 16 -3.47 4.41 0.62
N ASN A 17 -3.92 5.12 -0.40
CA ASN A 17 -4.51 4.49 -1.56
C ASN A 17 -3.48 3.56 -2.17
N PHE A 18 -3.81 2.28 -2.28
CA PHE A 18 -3.02 1.30 -3.01
C PHE A 18 -3.88 0.61 -4.05
N ASN A 19 -3.25 0.12 -5.09
CA ASN A 19 -3.87 -0.61 -6.16
C ASN A 19 -3.14 -1.94 -6.35
N LEU A 20 -3.90 -3.01 -6.51
CA LEU A 20 -3.37 -4.35 -6.79
C LEU A 20 -3.95 -4.85 -8.10
N GLN A 21 -3.08 -5.30 -8.97
CA GLN A 21 -3.47 -5.82 -10.28
C GLN A 21 -2.94 -7.25 -10.45
N MET A 22 -3.86 -8.18 -10.69
CA MET A 22 -3.52 -9.57 -11.01
C MET A 22 -3.43 -9.73 -12.51
N VAL A 23 -2.27 -10.18 -13.01
CA VAL A 23 -2.04 -10.43 -14.43
C VAL A 23 -1.82 -11.93 -14.64
N PRO A 24 -2.76 -12.66 -15.26
CA PRO A 24 -2.64 -14.10 -15.48
C PRO A 24 -1.35 -14.45 -16.24
N GLY A 25 -0.62 -15.44 -15.73
CA GLY A 25 0.65 -15.87 -16.29
C GLY A 25 1.86 -14.99 -15.98
N VAL A 26 1.66 -13.82 -15.39
CA VAL A 26 2.73 -12.88 -14.99
C VAL A 26 2.88 -12.81 -13.48
N GLY A 27 1.77 -12.58 -12.77
CA GLY A 27 1.77 -12.44 -11.33
C GLY A 27 0.93 -11.26 -10.85
N MET A 28 1.35 -10.66 -9.73
CA MET A 28 0.67 -9.55 -9.10
C MET A 28 1.55 -8.29 -9.10
N LEU A 29 0.96 -7.18 -9.46
CA LEU A 29 1.57 -5.85 -9.38
C LEU A 29 0.87 -5.04 -8.28
N SER A 30 1.65 -4.42 -7.41
CA SER A 30 1.14 -3.54 -6.37
C SER A 30 1.64 -2.11 -6.58
N PHE A 31 0.73 -1.15 -6.46
CA PHE A 31 0.98 0.27 -6.67
C PHE A 31 0.50 1.05 -5.46
N ALA A 32 1.27 2.03 -5.01
CA ALA A 32 0.89 2.95 -3.95
C ALA A 32 1.65 4.26 -4.07
N ARG A 33 1.38 5.21 -3.18
CA ARG A 33 2.06 6.51 -3.15
C ARG A 33 3.57 6.44 -2.94
N ASP A 34 4.05 5.34 -2.32
CA ASP A 34 5.47 5.09 -2.08
C ASP A 34 5.78 3.59 -2.13
N LYS A 35 7.07 3.28 -2.31
CA LYS A 35 7.55 1.91 -2.45
C LYS A 35 7.27 1.02 -1.22
N ALA A 36 7.36 1.59 -0.02
CA ALA A 36 7.13 0.84 1.22
C ALA A 36 5.66 0.41 1.32
N THR A 37 4.73 1.32 1.05
CA THR A 37 3.29 1.04 1.04
C THR A 37 2.92 0.04 -0.05
N ALA A 38 3.48 0.16 -1.26
CA ALA A 38 3.25 -0.81 -2.33
C ALA A 38 3.73 -2.22 -1.93
N ARG A 39 4.93 -2.34 -1.33
CA ARG A 39 5.45 -3.61 -0.84
C ARG A 39 4.55 -4.23 0.23
N ILE A 40 4.15 -3.45 1.22
CA ILE A 40 3.27 -3.90 2.32
C ILE A 40 1.94 -4.40 1.76
N ALA A 41 1.31 -3.64 0.86
CA ALA A 41 0.06 -4.05 0.20
C ALA A 41 0.21 -5.39 -0.52
N GLY A 42 1.32 -5.58 -1.25
CA GLY A 42 1.63 -6.85 -1.91
C GLY A 42 1.77 -8.01 -0.93
N GLU A 43 2.49 -7.82 0.18
CA GLU A 43 2.68 -8.85 1.22
C GLU A 43 1.35 -9.24 1.89
N PHE A 44 0.48 -8.27 2.20
CA PHE A 44 -0.85 -8.55 2.72
C PHE A 44 -1.70 -9.39 1.76
N TYR A 45 -1.61 -9.10 0.46
CA TYR A 45 -2.38 -9.85 -0.53
C TYR A 45 -1.84 -11.28 -0.72
N VAL A 46 -0.52 -11.47 -0.69
CA VAL A 46 0.07 -12.82 -0.68
C VAL A 46 -0.38 -13.62 0.54
N ASN A 47 -0.43 -12.98 1.71
CA ASN A 47 -0.96 -13.62 2.92
C ASN A 47 -2.44 -14.00 2.76
N ALA A 48 -3.27 -13.11 2.20
CA ALA A 48 -4.67 -13.41 1.91
C ALA A 48 -4.83 -14.61 0.96
N ILE A 49 -4.03 -14.71 -0.09
CA ILE A 49 -4.00 -15.87 -0.99
C ILE A 49 -3.67 -17.16 -0.23
N ASN A 50 -2.70 -17.13 0.66
CA ASN A 50 -2.32 -18.29 1.46
C ASN A 50 -3.45 -18.72 2.39
N VAL A 51 -4.16 -17.77 3.01
CA VAL A 51 -5.33 -18.03 3.86
C VAL A 51 -6.46 -18.66 3.02
N MET A 52 -6.77 -18.11 1.84
CA MET A 52 -7.77 -18.67 0.94
C MET A 52 -7.43 -20.10 0.52
N ARG A 53 -6.17 -20.36 0.16
CA ARG A 53 -5.70 -21.71 -0.17
C ARG A 53 -5.80 -22.68 1.01
N GLY A 54 -5.46 -22.21 2.20
CA GLY A 54 -5.61 -23.01 3.43
C GLY A 54 -7.08 -23.33 3.71
N ALA A 55 -7.97 -22.37 3.58
CA ALA A 55 -9.41 -22.57 3.74
C ALA A 55 -9.96 -23.58 2.73
N GLU A 56 -9.62 -23.45 1.45
CA GLU A 56 -10.02 -24.41 0.39
C GLU A 56 -9.49 -25.84 0.62
N SER A 57 -8.35 -25.99 1.31
CA SER A 57 -7.82 -27.32 1.63
C SER A 57 -8.61 -28.05 2.74
N VAL A 58 -9.37 -27.32 3.52
CA VAL A 58 -10.17 -27.86 4.63
C VAL A 58 -11.66 -27.91 4.28
N SER A 59 -12.15 -26.88 3.59
CA SER A 59 -13.55 -26.75 3.18
C SER A 59 -13.63 -25.70 2.06
N THR A 60 -14.83 -25.29 1.66
CA THR A 60 -15.01 -24.21 0.69
C THR A 60 -14.71 -22.86 1.33
N TYR A 61 -13.84 -22.08 0.71
CA TYR A 61 -13.58 -20.70 1.15
C TYR A 61 -14.84 -19.85 1.03
N THR A 62 -15.19 -19.17 2.11
CA THR A 62 -16.29 -18.21 2.14
C THR A 62 -15.76 -16.87 2.61
N PRO A 63 -15.88 -15.80 1.81
CA PRO A 63 -15.47 -14.47 2.23
C PRO A 63 -16.41 -13.92 3.29
N ILE A 64 -15.92 -13.00 4.11
CA ILE A 64 -16.77 -12.22 5.03
C ILE A 64 -17.76 -11.37 4.25
N SER A 65 -18.92 -11.07 4.84
CA SER A 65 -19.93 -10.23 4.22
C SER A 65 -19.43 -8.78 4.04
N GLU A 66 -19.99 -8.04 3.08
CA GLU A 66 -19.68 -6.63 2.90
C GLU A 66 -19.97 -5.79 4.16
N ALA A 67 -20.99 -6.16 4.93
CA ALA A 67 -21.31 -5.51 6.19
C ALA A 67 -20.22 -5.71 7.26
N GLU A 68 -19.67 -6.94 7.37
CA GLU A 68 -18.56 -7.22 8.28
C GLU A 68 -17.27 -6.53 7.82
N LYS A 69 -16.99 -6.55 6.53
CA LYS A 69 -15.88 -5.82 5.94
C LYS A 69 -15.95 -4.34 6.27
N PHE A 70 -17.12 -3.71 6.10
CA PHE A 70 -17.33 -2.31 6.45
C PHE A 70 -17.11 -2.04 7.94
N ARG A 71 -17.61 -2.88 8.84
CA ARG A 71 -17.42 -2.72 10.28
C ARG A 71 -15.96 -2.78 10.70
N ILE A 72 -15.17 -3.69 10.12
CA ILE A 72 -13.74 -3.83 10.39
C ILE A 72 -12.98 -2.61 9.86
N GLU A 73 -13.33 -2.15 8.68
CA GLU A 73 -12.68 -1.04 7.99
C GLU A 73 -12.87 0.29 8.73
N TYR A 74 -14.08 0.55 9.21
CA TYR A 74 -14.47 1.81 9.88
C TYR A 74 -14.60 1.66 11.40
N TRP A 75 -13.81 0.77 11.97
CA TRP A 75 -13.78 0.64 13.42
C TRP A 75 -13.16 1.87 14.09
N ALA A 76 -13.78 2.36 15.16
CA ALA A 76 -13.40 3.60 15.85
C ALA A 76 -11.92 3.64 16.29
N LEU A 77 -11.34 2.51 16.65
CA LEU A 77 -9.90 2.44 17.02
C LEU A 77 -8.97 2.60 15.80
N GLU A 78 -9.34 2.11 14.63
CA GLU A 78 -8.57 2.35 13.41
C GLU A 78 -8.65 3.81 12.99
N GLU A 79 -9.81 4.44 13.08
CA GLU A 79 -9.95 5.88 12.84
C GLU A 79 -9.11 6.71 13.83
N ALA A 80 -9.10 6.36 15.10
CA ALA A 80 -8.29 7.04 16.11
C ALA A 80 -6.77 6.86 15.86
N LYS A 81 -6.35 5.69 15.36
CA LYS A 81 -4.98 5.42 14.96
C LYS A 81 -4.57 6.28 13.76
N LEU A 82 -5.43 6.40 12.75
CA LEU A 82 -5.18 7.22 11.57
C LEU A 82 -5.01 8.71 11.94
N GLN A 83 -5.86 9.22 12.83
CA GLN A 83 -5.77 10.61 13.32
C GLN A 83 -4.46 10.89 14.07
N ARG A 84 -3.86 9.88 14.71
CA ARG A 84 -2.60 9.99 15.44
C ARG A 84 -1.37 9.79 14.57
N MET A 85 -1.53 9.39 13.31
CA MET A 85 -0.40 9.22 12.41
C MET A 85 0.36 10.53 12.20
N PRO A 86 1.69 10.52 12.20
CA PRO A 86 2.47 11.71 11.92
C PRO A 86 2.16 12.22 10.51
N LYS A 87 2.09 13.54 10.37
CA LYS A 87 1.90 14.16 9.05
C LYS A 87 3.01 13.71 8.11
N PRO A 88 2.70 13.43 6.85
CA PRO A 88 3.70 13.06 5.87
C PRO A 88 4.74 14.19 5.73
N LYS A 89 5.99 13.81 5.56
CA LYS A 89 7.07 14.76 5.26
C LYS A 89 6.82 15.44 3.90
N THR A 90 7.34 16.64 3.71
CA THR A 90 7.10 17.50 2.53
C THR A 90 7.42 16.78 1.21
N HIS A 91 8.46 15.95 1.20
CA HIS A 91 8.92 15.25 -0.01
C HIS A 91 8.71 13.73 0.06
N GLN A 92 7.85 13.26 0.96
CA GLN A 92 7.57 11.82 1.10
C GLN A 92 7.09 11.21 -0.23
N GLY A 93 7.72 10.09 -0.63
CA GLY A 93 7.41 9.39 -1.88
C GLY A 93 7.98 10.07 -3.15
N ARG A 94 8.71 11.17 -3.02
CA ARG A 94 9.40 11.83 -4.14
C ARG A 94 10.77 11.21 -4.36
N ILE A 95 11.19 11.18 -5.61
CA ILE A 95 12.55 10.81 -6.01
C ILE A 95 13.23 12.09 -6.49
N ALA A 96 14.35 12.44 -5.87
CA ALA A 96 15.15 13.60 -6.25
C ALA A 96 16.46 13.13 -6.90
N PHE A 97 16.75 13.67 -8.08
CA PHE A 97 18.05 13.51 -8.73
C PHE A 97 18.84 14.82 -8.59
N VAL A 98 19.97 14.76 -7.86
CA VAL A 98 20.77 15.94 -7.58
C VAL A 98 22.15 15.81 -8.24
N THR A 99 22.44 16.67 -9.24
CA THR A 99 23.76 16.74 -9.85
C THR A 99 24.72 17.51 -8.94
N GLY A 100 26.00 17.13 -8.94
CA GLY A 100 27.02 17.80 -8.10
C GLY A 100 26.83 17.58 -6.59
N ALA A 101 26.16 16.47 -6.17
CA ALA A 101 25.84 16.20 -4.77
C ALA A 101 27.07 15.91 -3.86
N ALA A 102 28.26 15.74 -4.44
CA ALA A 102 29.49 15.46 -3.66
C ALA A 102 30.00 16.64 -2.85
N SER A 103 29.75 17.89 -3.28
CA SER A 103 30.27 19.09 -2.64
C SER A 103 29.38 20.32 -2.82
N GLY A 104 29.68 21.42 -2.12
CA GLY A 104 29.03 22.70 -2.32
C GLY A 104 27.50 22.69 -2.22
N ILE A 105 26.86 23.43 -3.09
CA ILE A 105 25.39 23.62 -3.11
C ILE A 105 24.65 22.30 -3.35
N GLY A 106 25.12 21.46 -4.28
CA GLY A 106 24.48 20.18 -4.57
C GLY A 106 24.44 19.25 -3.35
N LYS A 107 25.56 19.23 -2.57
CA LYS A 107 25.61 18.47 -1.32
C LYS A 107 24.62 19.01 -0.29
N ALA A 108 24.54 20.32 -0.13
CA ALA A 108 23.60 20.94 0.81
C ALA A 108 22.15 20.65 0.45
N ILE A 109 21.79 20.72 -0.83
CA ILE A 109 20.45 20.35 -1.33
C ILE A 109 20.15 18.87 -1.08
N ALA A 110 21.05 17.96 -1.43
CA ALA A 110 20.87 16.53 -1.23
C ALA A 110 20.67 16.18 0.25
N THR A 111 21.49 16.78 1.13
CA THR A 111 21.38 16.59 2.58
C THR A 111 20.04 17.10 3.11
N ARG A 112 19.58 18.26 2.64
CA ARG A 112 18.28 18.82 3.06
C ARG A 112 17.11 17.94 2.59
N LEU A 113 17.10 17.50 1.34
CA LEU A 113 16.06 16.63 0.80
C LEU A 113 16.02 15.28 1.50
N ALA A 114 17.18 14.73 1.89
CA ALA A 114 17.23 13.46 2.62
C ALA A 114 16.71 13.57 4.07
N ALA A 115 16.71 14.75 4.66
CA ALA A 115 16.20 15.01 6.02
C ALA A 115 14.68 15.24 6.06
N GLU A 116 14.10 15.65 4.95
CA GLU A 116 12.66 15.89 4.76
C GLU A 116 11.91 14.59 4.45
#